data_46d0f8b4ec130cb032e607494d040f1e
#
_entry.id   46d0f8b4ec130cb032e607494d040f1e
#
_cell.length_a   1.000
_cell.length_b   1.000
_cell.length_c   1.000
_cell.angle_alpha   90.00
_cell.angle_beta   90.00
_cell.angle_gamma   90.00
#
_symmetry.space_group_name_H-M   'P 1'
#
loop_
_entity.id
_entity.type
_entity.pdbx_description
1 polymer ?
#
loop_
_entity_poly.entity_id
_entity_poly.type
_entity_poly.pdbx_seq_one_letter_code
_entity_poly.pdbx_strand_id
1 'polypeptide(L)'
;MAEIVASTAPRTPSRSARRLLALLREPKVLLGGGFILLLVILAVFAPLIAPKDPLEQDLMSGTLPPAWMDGGDHNFLLGTDDLGRDVLSRMIFGTRIALTVAFVAAGLSALIGTLLGLFAGWYGGWPDRIISRLVDIWMAFPPVLLSILLVAVFGSGVHSVIAAIVIIDWTRFCRVVRSETQAQAQMDYVTAARTIGFSRLRILFSEILPNVAPVLIALVSLEMGIAVIVEAILSFVGLSVSSDTPTWGGMIAEGRQIIHDGWWVLVAPLLALFATVLAFNQLGDGLRRALDPVMRR
;
A
#
# COMPACT_ATOMS: atom_id res chain seq x y z
N MET A 1 -8.63 20.14 63.30
CA MET A 1 -7.75 19.33 62.41
C MET A 1 -8.62 18.65 61.37
N ALA A 2 -8.69 19.22 60.18
CA ALA A 2 -9.39 18.63 59.05
C ALA A 2 -8.31 18.22 58.06
N GLU A 3 -8.10 16.91 57.94
CA GLU A 3 -7.17 16.29 56.99
C GLU A 3 -7.74 16.43 55.59
N ILE A 4 -7.04 17.22 54.76
CA ILE A 4 -7.33 17.31 53.31
C ILE A 4 -6.80 16.03 52.69
N VAL A 5 -7.68 15.05 52.49
CA VAL A 5 -7.40 13.88 51.65
C VAL A 5 -7.34 14.34 50.18
N ALA A 6 -6.13 14.55 49.70
CA ALA A 6 -5.88 14.83 48.30
C ALA A 6 -6.26 13.57 47.51
N SER A 7 -7.44 13.60 46.91
CA SER A 7 -7.89 12.58 45.95
C SER A 7 -6.98 12.57 44.74
N THR A 8 -6.07 11.62 44.67
CA THR A 8 -5.30 11.31 43.46
C THR A 8 -6.23 10.63 42.43
N ALA A 9 -7.05 11.44 41.74
CA ALA A 9 -7.83 10.94 40.61
C ALA A 9 -6.87 10.39 39.55
N PRO A 10 -7.07 9.15 39.06
CA PRO A 10 -6.20 8.58 38.08
C PRO A 10 -6.22 9.49 36.82
N ARG A 11 -5.04 9.91 36.37
CA ARG A 11 -4.89 10.75 35.15
C ARG A 11 -5.53 10.00 34.00
N THR A 12 -6.67 10.47 33.52
CA THR A 12 -7.30 9.93 32.32
C THR A 12 -6.35 10.11 31.15
N PRO A 13 -5.98 9.05 30.42
CA PRO A 13 -5.02 9.15 29.32
C PRO A 13 -5.54 10.14 28.28
N SER A 14 -4.62 10.92 27.70
CA SER A 14 -4.93 11.90 26.66
C SER A 14 -5.66 11.25 25.48
N ARG A 15 -6.43 12.04 24.71
CA ARG A 15 -7.17 11.51 23.53
C ARG A 15 -6.24 10.76 22.55
N SER A 16 -5.00 11.23 22.37
CA SER A 16 -3.98 10.59 21.56
C SER A 16 -3.52 9.24 22.12
N ALA A 17 -3.30 9.15 23.45
CA ALA A 17 -2.92 7.90 24.10
C ALA A 17 -4.03 6.85 24.03
N ARG A 18 -5.30 7.26 24.14
CA ARG A 18 -6.45 6.34 23.97
C ARG A 18 -6.56 5.81 22.53
N ARG A 19 -6.27 6.65 21.53
CA ARG A 19 -6.25 6.23 20.12
C ARG A 19 -5.12 5.23 19.87
N LEU A 20 -3.92 5.50 20.39
CA LEU A 20 -2.77 4.58 20.25
C LEU A 20 -3.04 3.22 20.92
N LEU A 21 -3.59 3.22 22.14
CA LEU A 21 -3.97 2.00 22.84
C LEU A 21 -5.07 1.20 22.08
N ALA A 22 -5.98 1.89 21.40
CA ALA A 22 -7.00 1.23 20.59
C ALA A 22 -6.40 0.58 19.34
N LEU A 23 -5.43 1.22 18.68
CA LEU A 23 -4.68 0.66 17.55
C LEU A 23 -3.91 -0.60 17.97
N LEU A 24 -3.22 -0.54 19.11
CA LEU A 24 -2.44 -1.67 19.64
C LEU A 24 -3.30 -2.82 20.22
N ARG A 25 -4.61 -2.63 20.36
CA ARG A 25 -5.54 -3.68 20.80
C ARG A 25 -6.30 -4.34 19.66
N GLU A 26 -6.27 -3.75 18.47
CA GLU A 26 -6.96 -4.30 17.30
C GLU A 26 -6.10 -5.40 16.65
N PRO A 27 -6.53 -6.68 16.68
CA PRO A 27 -5.71 -7.80 16.22
C PRO A 27 -5.35 -7.69 14.72
N LYS A 28 -6.23 -7.09 13.90
CA LYS A 28 -5.96 -6.87 12.49
C LYS A 28 -4.83 -5.86 12.26
N VAL A 29 -4.72 -4.83 13.10
CA VAL A 29 -3.61 -3.87 13.04
C VAL A 29 -2.30 -4.53 13.46
N LEU A 30 -2.33 -5.37 14.50
CA LEU A 30 -1.13 -6.07 14.96
C LEU A 30 -0.62 -7.08 13.93
N LEU A 31 -1.51 -7.91 13.38
CA LEU A 31 -1.11 -8.92 12.39
C LEU A 31 -0.70 -8.28 11.07
N GLY A 32 -1.55 -7.43 10.48
CA GLY A 32 -1.25 -6.76 9.22
C GLY A 32 -0.07 -5.80 9.34
N GLY A 33 -0.08 -4.93 10.36
CA GLY A 33 1.00 -3.97 10.61
C GLY A 33 2.31 -4.66 10.98
N GLY A 34 2.29 -5.74 11.78
CA GLY A 34 3.47 -6.53 12.12
C GLY A 34 4.11 -7.19 10.90
N PHE A 35 3.29 -7.75 10.01
CA PHE A 35 3.79 -8.34 8.76
C PHE A 35 4.37 -7.27 7.82
N ILE A 36 3.70 -6.12 7.65
CA ILE A 36 4.24 -5.01 6.84
C ILE A 36 5.54 -4.48 7.45
N LEU A 37 5.62 -4.35 8.79
CA LEU A 37 6.86 -3.95 9.46
C LEU A 37 7.99 -4.95 9.20
N LEU A 38 7.72 -6.25 9.24
CA LEU A 38 8.67 -7.29 8.86
C LEU A 38 9.17 -7.09 7.42
N LEU A 39 8.26 -6.87 6.47
CA LEU A 39 8.64 -6.62 5.08
C LEU A 39 9.48 -5.34 4.94
N VAL A 40 9.17 -4.27 5.68
CA VAL A 40 9.96 -3.03 5.68
C VAL A 40 11.38 -3.30 6.22
N ILE A 41 11.51 -4.09 7.29
CA ILE A 41 12.81 -4.49 7.82
C ILE A 41 13.60 -5.31 6.77
N LEU A 42 12.97 -6.29 6.13
CA LEU A 42 13.58 -7.08 5.06
C LEU A 42 14.01 -6.20 3.89
N ALA A 43 13.19 -5.24 3.48
CA ALA A 43 13.51 -4.33 2.38
C ALA A 43 14.68 -3.39 2.70
N VAL A 44 14.70 -2.79 3.90
CA VAL A 44 15.76 -1.85 4.32
C VAL A 44 17.07 -2.58 4.50
N PHE A 45 17.06 -3.70 5.20
CA PHE A 45 18.23 -4.48 5.54
C PHE A 45 18.53 -5.62 4.55
N ALA A 46 17.92 -5.60 3.35
CA ALA A 46 18.11 -6.63 2.32
C ALA A 46 19.59 -7.00 2.08
N PRO A 47 20.54 -6.03 1.93
CA PRO A 47 21.95 -6.36 1.70
C PRO A 47 22.64 -7.08 2.87
N LEU A 48 22.06 -7.01 4.09
CA LEU A 48 22.61 -7.64 5.29
C LEU A 48 21.93 -8.97 5.61
N ILE A 49 20.67 -9.15 5.18
CA ILE A 49 19.85 -10.32 5.51
C ILE A 49 19.90 -11.36 4.38
N ALA A 50 20.02 -10.92 3.12
CA ALA A 50 20.08 -11.82 1.99
C ALA A 50 21.33 -12.71 2.08
N PRO A 51 21.20 -14.05 1.95
CA PRO A 51 22.35 -14.96 2.05
C PRO A 51 23.37 -14.76 0.94
N LYS A 52 22.92 -14.35 -0.26
CA LYS A 52 23.73 -14.21 -1.47
C LYS A 52 23.39 -12.94 -2.23
N ASP A 53 24.22 -12.60 -3.22
CA ASP A 53 23.85 -11.57 -4.20
C ASP A 53 22.67 -12.10 -5.04
N PRO A 54 21.56 -11.36 -5.16
CA PRO A 54 20.37 -11.80 -5.91
C PRO A 54 20.61 -11.96 -7.42
N LEU A 55 21.72 -11.44 -7.94
CA LEU A 55 22.10 -11.50 -9.35
C LEU A 55 23.23 -12.51 -9.64
N GLU A 56 23.88 -13.04 -8.60
CA GLU A 56 24.91 -14.05 -8.74
C GLU A 56 24.34 -15.31 -9.38
N GLN A 57 24.91 -15.72 -10.51
CA GLN A 57 24.49 -16.88 -11.28
C GLN A 57 25.48 -18.03 -11.12
N ASP A 58 24.96 -19.22 -10.86
CA ASP A 58 25.72 -20.46 -10.84
C ASP A 58 24.98 -21.52 -11.67
N LEU A 59 25.32 -21.60 -12.95
CA LEU A 59 24.67 -22.52 -13.89
C LEU A 59 24.83 -24.00 -13.50
N MET A 60 25.82 -24.36 -12.67
CA MET A 60 25.97 -25.72 -12.15
C MET A 60 24.94 -26.04 -11.06
N SER A 61 24.43 -25.00 -10.41
CA SER A 61 23.39 -25.08 -9.38
C SER A 61 22.00 -24.67 -9.91
N GLY A 62 21.78 -24.77 -11.23
CA GLY A 62 20.48 -24.42 -11.83
C GLY A 62 19.37 -25.34 -11.36
N THR A 63 18.23 -24.74 -10.96
CA THR A 63 16.98 -25.42 -10.56
C THR A 63 17.18 -26.41 -9.40
N LEU A 64 18.05 -26.08 -8.43
CA LEU A 64 18.19 -26.87 -7.20
C LEU A 64 16.93 -26.73 -6.33
N PRO A 65 16.39 -27.83 -5.79
CA PRO A 65 15.22 -27.77 -4.93
C PRO A 65 15.54 -27.11 -3.58
N PRO A 66 14.49 -26.64 -2.86
CA PRO A 66 14.64 -26.11 -1.48
C PRO A 66 15.37 -27.07 -0.56
N ALA A 67 16.12 -26.53 0.41
CA ALA A 67 16.99 -27.29 1.33
C ALA A 67 16.31 -28.44 2.09
N TRP A 68 14.98 -28.40 2.24
CA TRP A 68 14.19 -29.45 2.90
C TRP A 68 13.70 -30.56 1.99
N MET A 69 13.98 -30.50 0.68
CA MET A 69 13.62 -31.51 -0.31
C MET A 69 14.81 -32.39 -0.64
N ASP A 70 14.53 -33.58 -1.17
CA ASP A 70 15.58 -34.50 -1.67
C ASP A 70 16.34 -33.83 -2.83
N GLY A 71 17.67 -33.83 -2.72
CA GLY A 71 18.54 -33.13 -3.67
C GLY A 71 18.73 -31.64 -3.41
N GLY A 72 18.15 -31.10 -2.33
CA GLY A 72 18.34 -29.71 -1.92
C GLY A 72 19.71 -29.45 -1.28
N ASP A 73 20.20 -28.20 -1.41
CA ASP A 73 21.45 -27.74 -0.81
C ASP A 73 21.12 -26.71 0.29
N HIS A 74 21.71 -26.88 1.49
CA HIS A 74 21.57 -25.96 2.62
C HIS A 74 22.08 -24.55 2.36
N ASN A 75 22.91 -24.36 1.32
CA ASN A 75 23.36 -23.06 0.87
C ASN A 75 22.26 -22.27 0.14
N PHE A 76 21.16 -22.93 -0.28
CA PHE A 76 20.03 -22.35 -0.99
C PHE A 76 18.71 -22.73 -0.31
N LEU A 77 18.34 -22.00 0.74
CA LEU A 77 17.21 -22.34 1.61
C LEU A 77 15.89 -22.53 0.84
N LEU A 78 15.57 -21.65 -0.12
CA LEU A 78 14.39 -21.76 -0.98
C LEU A 78 14.70 -22.33 -2.38
N GLY A 79 15.90 -22.91 -2.54
CA GLY A 79 16.36 -23.41 -3.81
C GLY A 79 16.86 -22.31 -4.75
N THR A 80 17.07 -22.69 -6.02
CA THR A 80 17.57 -21.80 -7.07
C THR A 80 16.58 -21.74 -8.25
N ASP A 81 16.74 -20.71 -9.07
CA ASP A 81 16.06 -20.61 -10.37
C ASP A 81 16.85 -21.31 -11.49
N ASP A 82 16.43 -21.16 -12.74
CA ASP A 82 17.05 -21.76 -13.93
C ASP A 82 18.49 -21.28 -14.19
N LEU A 83 18.85 -20.10 -13.72
CA LEU A 83 20.20 -19.54 -13.81
C LEU A 83 21.06 -19.82 -12.56
N GLY A 84 20.54 -20.59 -11.59
CA GLY A 84 21.22 -20.90 -10.34
C GLY A 84 21.25 -19.73 -9.33
N ARG A 85 20.39 -18.72 -9.51
CA ARG A 85 20.30 -17.58 -8.57
C ARG A 85 19.50 -17.99 -7.33
N ASP A 86 19.91 -17.52 -6.15
CA ASP A 86 19.25 -17.81 -4.88
C ASP A 86 17.83 -17.20 -4.80
N VAL A 87 16.83 -18.06 -4.72
CA VAL A 87 15.42 -17.63 -4.67
C VAL A 87 15.13 -16.78 -3.43
N LEU A 88 15.69 -17.11 -2.26
CA LEU A 88 15.45 -16.35 -1.02
C LEU A 88 16.02 -14.94 -1.12
N SER A 89 17.24 -14.77 -1.61
CA SER A 89 17.86 -13.45 -1.80
C SER A 89 17.07 -12.60 -2.79
N ARG A 90 16.63 -13.19 -3.89
CA ARG A 90 15.77 -12.52 -4.88
C ARG A 90 14.42 -12.09 -4.29
N MET A 91 13.81 -12.93 -3.45
CA MET A 91 12.58 -12.62 -2.71
C MET A 91 12.76 -11.41 -1.79
N ILE A 92 13.84 -11.37 -1.01
CA ILE A 92 14.16 -10.30 -0.07
C ILE A 92 14.37 -8.97 -0.84
N PHE A 93 15.16 -9.00 -1.92
CA PHE A 93 15.39 -7.79 -2.74
C PHE A 93 14.14 -7.35 -3.49
N GLY A 94 13.30 -8.28 -3.98
CA GLY A 94 12.01 -7.98 -4.61
C GLY A 94 11.04 -7.25 -3.71
N THR A 95 11.13 -7.49 -2.38
CA THR A 95 10.33 -6.75 -1.39
C THR A 95 10.56 -5.24 -1.46
N ARG A 96 11.78 -4.79 -1.78
CA ARG A 96 12.11 -3.36 -1.92
C ARG A 96 11.29 -2.69 -3.01
N ILE A 97 11.18 -3.33 -4.18
CA ILE A 97 10.42 -2.80 -5.32
C ILE A 97 8.94 -2.79 -4.97
N ALA A 98 8.41 -3.91 -4.47
CA ALA A 98 7.00 -4.04 -4.10
C ALA A 98 6.57 -2.95 -3.09
N LEU A 99 7.34 -2.76 -2.01
CA LEU A 99 7.02 -1.74 -1.00
C LEU A 99 7.25 -0.31 -1.50
N THR A 100 8.30 -0.05 -2.28
CA THR A 100 8.54 1.28 -2.85
C THR A 100 7.35 1.70 -3.73
N VAL A 101 6.91 0.81 -4.61
CA VAL A 101 5.73 1.06 -5.46
C VAL A 101 4.49 1.25 -4.61
N ALA A 102 4.24 0.36 -3.63
CA ALA A 102 3.07 0.45 -2.75
C ALA A 102 2.99 1.80 -2.03
N PHE A 103 4.03 2.20 -1.32
CA PHE A 103 4.01 3.42 -0.51
C PHE A 103 4.00 4.69 -1.37
N VAL A 104 4.84 4.74 -2.40
CA VAL A 104 4.98 5.97 -3.21
C VAL A 104 3.77 6.15 -4.12
N ALA A 105 3.32 5.10 -4.82
CA ALA A 105 2.18 5.24 -5.73
C ALA A 105 0.89 5.52 -4.95
N ALA A 106 0.57 4.74 -3.90
CA ALA A 106 -0.62 4.99 -3.09
C ALA A 106 -0.58 6.36 -2.39
N GLY A 107 0.61 6.78 -1.89
CA GLY A 107 0.78 8.10 -1.25
C GLY A 107 0.53 9.25 -2.22
N LEU A 108 1.10 9.21 -3.42
CA LEU A 108 0.91 10.25 -4.44
C LEU A 108 -0.53 10.25 -4.98
N SER A 109 -1.12 9.08 -5.25
CA SER A 109 -2.51 8.96 -5.67
C SER A 109 -3.46 9.52 -4.63
N ALA A 110 -3.22 9.20 -3.35
CA ALA A 110 -3.99 9.73 -2.22
C ALA A 110 -3.87 11.25 -2.12
N LEU A 111 -2.66 11.79 -2.25
CA LEU A 111 -2.42 13.23 -2.19
C LEU A 111 -3.19 13.98 -3.29
N ILE A 112 -2.98 13.57 -4.55
CA ILE A 112 -3.62 14.21 -5.71
C ILE A 112 -5.13 14.06 -5.64
N GLY A 113 -5.62 12.83 -5.44
CA GLY A 113 -7.05 12.55 -5.40
C GLY A 113 -7.75 13.22 -4.22
N THR A 114 -7.10 13.29 -3.05
CA THR A 114 -7.65 13.99 -1.88
C THR A 114 -7.77 15.49 -2.14
N LEU A 115 -6.75 16.14 -2.67
CA LEU A 115 -6.79 17.58 -2.96
C LEU A 115 -7.91 17.91 -3.97
N LEU A 116 -7.99 17.16 -5.06
CA LEU A 116 -9.03 17.33 -6.07
C LEU A 116 -10.42 17.00 -5.55
N GLY A 117 -10.56 15.94 -4.75
CA GLY A 117 -11.82 15.53 -4.13
C GLY A 117 -12.34 16.53 -3.11
N LEU A 118 -11.47 17.04 -2.23
CA LEU A 118 -11.79 18.10 -1.28
C LEU A 118 -12.27 19.36 -2.02
N PHE A 119 -11.53 19.77 -3.07
CA PHE A 119 -11.86 20.96 -3.84
C PHE A 119 -13.21 20.80 -4.57
N ALA A 120 -13.41 19.71 -5.27
CA ALA A 120 -14.66 19.41 -5.97
C ALA A 120 -15.86 19.32 -5.00
N GLY A 121 -15.70 18.58 -3.91
CA GLY A 121 -16.77 18.38 -2.92
C GLY A 121 -17.18 19.66 -2.18
N TRP A 122 -16.19 20.54 -1.90
CA TRP A 122 -16.44 21.79 -1.16
C TRP A 122 -17.04 22.91 -2.00
N TYR A 123 -16.50 23.17 -3.20
CA TYR A 123 -16.93 24.28 -4.04
C TYR A 123 -18.19 23.95 -4.86
N GLY A 124 -18.37 22.68 -5.22
CA GLY A 124 -19.50 22.27 -6.07
C GLY A 124 -19.47 22.94 -7.46
N GLY A 125 -20.62 23.02 -8.11
CA GLY A 125 -20.81 23.77 -9.36
C GLY A 125 -19.90 23.35 -10.53
N TRP A 126 -19.22 24.30 -11.16
CA TRP A 126 -18.34 24.06 -12.31
C TRP A 126 -17.09 23.23 -11.98
N PRO A 127 -16.33 23.53 -10.91
CA PRO A 127 -15.16 22.73 -10.53
C PRO A 127 -15.53 21.27 -10.32
N ASP A 128 -16.63 21.02 -9.64
CA ASP A 128 -17.13 19.67 -9.38
C ASP A 128 -17.49 18.94 -10.67
N ARG A 129 -18.17 19.61 -11.60
CA ARG A 129 -18.53 19.00 -12.90
C ARG A 129 -17.31 18.63 -13.71
N ILE A 130 -16.30 19.51 -13.80
CA ILE A 130 -15.08 19.26 -14.58
C ILE A 130 -14.29 18.08 -13.97
N ILE A 131 -14.03 18.12 -12.66
CA ILE A 131 -13.25 17.07 -11.98
C ILE A 131 -13.99 15.73 -12.06
N SER A 132 -15.30 15.71 -11.84
CA SER A 132 -16.09 14.48 -11.97
C SER A 132 -16.08 13.92 -13.39
N ARG A 133 -16.14 14.76 -14.43
CA ARG A 133 -16.03 14.30 -15.81
C ARG A 133 -14.64 13.71 -16.13
N LEU A 134 -13.57 14.34 -15.62
CA LEU A 134 -12.22 13.76 -15.74
C LEU A 134 -12.14 12.39 -15.06
N VAL A 135 -12.65 12.27 -13.83
CA VAL A 135 -12.71 10.99 -13.12
C VAL A 135 -13.49 9.95 -13.93
N ASP A 136 -14.64 10.30 -14.48
CA ASP A 136 -15.48 9.37 -15.25
C ASP A 136 -14.77 8.89 -16.53
N ILE A 137 -14.06 9.79 -17.24
CA ILE A 137 -13.28 9.45 -18.43
C ILE A 137 -12.16 8.47 -18.06
N TRP A 138 -11.38 8.77 -16.99
CA TRP A 138 -10.28 7.91 -16.55
C TRP A 138 -10.75 6.53 -16.12
N MET A 139 -11.85 6.46 -15.39
CA MET A 139 -12.42 5.18 -14.91
C MET A 139 -13.14 4.36 -16.00
N ALA A 140 -13.35 4.92 -17.18
CA ALA A 140 -13.85 4.17 -18.32
C ALA A 140 -12.84 3.21 -18.93
N PHE A 141 -11.54 3.43 -18.69
CA PHE A 141 -10.49 2.55 -19.18
C PHE A 141 -10.22 1.41 -18.19
N PRO A 142 -9.97 0.17 -18.68
CA PRO A 142 -9.50 -0.91 -17.82
C PRO A 142 -8.13 -0.55 -17.21
N PRO A 143 -8.01 -0.49 -15.86
CA PRO A 143 -6.80 0.06 -15.21
C PRO A 143 -5.51 -0.65 -15.62
N VAL A 144 -5.50 -1.99 -15.65
CA VAL A 144 -4.32 -2.78 -15.99
C VAL A 144 -3.89 -2.52 -17.44
N LEU A 145 -4.83 -2.45 -18.40
CA LEU A 145 -4.50 -2.19 -19.81
C LEU A 145 -3.94 -0.78 -19.97
N LEU A 146 -4.51 0.20 -19.28
CA LEU A 146 -4.00 1.57 -19.29
C LEU A 146 -2.62 1.66 -18.65
N SER A 147 -2.35 0.92 -17.57
CA SER A 147 -1.02 0.85 -16.95
C SER A 147 0.03 0.29 -17.91
N ILE A 148 -0.28 -0.79 -18.61
CA ILE A 148 0.59 -1.40 -19.63
C ILE A 148 0.91 -0.38 -20.73
N LEU A 149 -0.10 0.32 -21.24
CA LEU A 149 0.07 1.34 -22.28
C LEU A 149 0.95 2.49 -21.79
N LEU A 150 0.71 3.01 -20.59
CA LEU A 150 1.48 4.12 -20.02
C LEU A 150 2.95 3.74 -19.82
N VAL A 151 3.22 2.54 -19.27
CA VAL A 151 4.60 2.08 -19.08
C VAL A 151 5.29 1.82 -20.42
N ALA A 152 4.57 1.30 -21.43
CA ALA A 152 5.14 1.17 -22.78
C ALA A 152 5.54 2.51 -23.40
N VAL A 153 4.82 3.60 -23.08
CA VAL A 153 5.15 4.97 -23.53
C VAL A 153 6.26 5.60 -22.71
N PHE A 154 6.26 5.44 -21.39
CA PHE A 154 7.26 6.07 -20.49
C PHE A 154 8.60 5.32 -20.48
N GLY A 155 8.62 4.08 -20.95
CA GLY A 155 9.75 3.17 -20.83
C GLY A 155 9.72 2.36 -19.53
N SER A 156 10.52 1.29 -19.47
CA SER A 156 10.65 0.43 -18.28
C SER A 156 11.35 1.16 -17.14
N GLY A 157 10.92 0.88 -15.91
CA GLY A 157 11.51 1.44 -14.69
C GLY A 157 10.50 1.64 -13.57
N VAL A 158 10.96 1.61 -12.32
CA VAL A 158 10.11 1.82 -11.14
C VAL A 158 9.34 3.14 -11.21
N HIS A 159 9.97 4.20 -11.71
CA HIS A 159 9.34 5.51 -11.83
C HIS A 159 8.16 5.50 -12.82
N SER A 160 8.30 4.78 -13.94
CA SER A 160 7.24 4.63 -14.95
C SER A 160 6.05 3.85 -14.40
N VAL A 161 6.32 2.78 -13.64
CA VAL A 161 5.28 2.00 -12.94
C VAL A 161 4.54 2.88 -11.93
N ILE A 162 5.27 3.60 -11.08
CA ILE A 162 4.68 4.52 -10.09
C ILE A 162 3.84 5.58 -10.80
N ALA A 163 4.37 6.22 -11.86
CA ALA A 163 3.65 7.23 -12.60
C ALA A 163 2.37 6.69 -13.23
N ALA A 164 2.41 5.48 -13.83
CA ALA A 164 1.24 4.84 -14.41
C ALA A 164 0.15 4.58 -13.36
N ILE A 165 0.52 4.03 -12.19
CA ILE A 165 -0.41 3.79 -11.10
C ILE A 165 -1.01 5.12 -10.59
N VAL A 166 -0.18 6.13 -10.36
CA VAL A 166 -0.65 7.45 -9.87
C VAL A 166 -1.62 8.10 -10.85
N ILE A 167 -1.32 8.08 -12.15
CA ILE A 167 -2.16 8.65 -13.20
C ILE A 167 -3.54 7.99 -13.28
N ILE A 168 -3.64 6.74 -12.85
CA ILE A 168 -4.91 5.97 -12.89
C ILE A 168 -5.65 6.09 -11.56
N ASP A 169 -4.99 5.82 -10.44
CA ASP A 169 -5.64 5.53 -9.17
C ASP A 169 -5.99 6.77 -8.33
N TRP A 170 -5.47 7.99 -8.66
CA TRP A 170 -5.95 9.23 -8.03
C TRP A 170 -7.47 9.40 -8.13
N THR A 171 -8.10 8.82 -9.15
CA THR A 171 -9.54 8.93 -9.41
C THR A 171 -10.39 8.30 -8.32
N ARG A 172 -9.94 7.17 -7.75
CA ARG A 172 -10.62 6.48 -6.64
C ARG A 172 -10.63 7.36 -5.39
N PHE A 173 -9.48 7.93 -5.04
CA PHE A 173 -9.36 8.86 -3.91
C PHE A 173 -10.23 10.09 -4.13
N CYS A 174 -10.18 10.68 -5.33
CA CYS A 174 -10.96 11.85 -5.67
C CYS A 174 -12.45 11.59 -5.51
N ARG A 175 -12.98 10.47 -6.01
CA ARG A 175 -14.40 10.12 -5.90
C ARG A 175 -14.85 9.94 -4.45
N VAL A 176 -14.10 9.19 -3.65
CA VAL A 176 -14.43 8.91 -2.24
C VAL A 176 -14.35 10.19 -1.42
N VAL A 177 -13.23 10.93 -1.51
CA VAL A 177 -13.03 12.17 -0.74
C VAL A 177 -14.05 13.24 -1.14
N ARG A 178 -14.41 13.36 -2.41
CA ARG A 178 -15.46 14.26 -2.88
C ARG A 178 -16.79 13.95 -2.20
N SER A 179 -17.20 12.69 -2.20
CA SER A 179 -18.47 12.26 -1.56
C SER A 179 -18.47 12.53 -0.07
N GLU A 180 -17.39 12.17 0.63
CA GLU A 180 -17.24 12.44 2.06
C GLU A 180 -17.24 13.94 2.37
N THR A 181 -16.52 14.73 1.55
CA THR A 181 -16.48 16.20 1.70
C THR A 181 -17.87 16.82 1.56
N GLN A 182 -18.66 16.35 0.60
CA GLN A 182 -20.03 16.82 0.42
C GLN A 182 -20.92 16.48 1.63
N ALA A 183 -20.78 15.27 2.18
CA ALA A 183 -21.51 14.87 3.38
C ALA A 183 -21.10 15.70 4.60
N GLN A 184 -19.80 15.89 4.83
CA GLN A 184 -19.28 16.69 5.94
C GLN A 184 -19.64 18.17 5.83
N ALA A 185 -19.70 18.72 4.62
CA ALA A 185 -20.04 20.14 4.39
C ALA A 185 -21.45 20.52 4.83
N GLN A 186 -22.35 19.52 5.00
CA GLN A 186 -23.74 19.72 5.45
C GLN A 186 -23.92 19.59 6.96
N MET A 187 -22.86 19.23 7.70
CA MET A 187 -22.93 19.03 9.14
C MET A 187 -22.97 20.35 9.92
N ASP A 188 -23.62 20.33 11.09
CA ASP A 188 -23.82 21.50 11.95
C ASP A 188 -22.52 22.16 12.39
N TYR A 189 -21.45 21.39 12.65
CA TYR A 189 -20.17 21.96 13.05
C TYR A 189 -19.54 22.82 11.94
N VAL A 190 -19.78 22.49 10.65
CA VAL A 190 -19.32 23.29 9.52
C VAL A 190 -20.13 24.59 9.41
N THR A 191 -21.43 24.51 9.65
CA THR A 191 -22.29 25.70 9.72
C THR A 191 -21.88 26.63 10.86
N ALA A 192 -21.61 26.09 12.05
CA ALA A 192 -21.09 26.85 13.18
C ALA A 192 -19.74 27.51 12.85
N ALA A 193 -18.80 26.77 12.24
CA ALA A 193 -17.51 27.33 11.82
C ALA A 193 -17.65 28.49 10.82
N ARG A 194 -18.61 28.42 9.91
CA ARG A 194 -18.94 29.54 8.99
C ARG A 194 -19.49 30.74 9.73
N THR A 195 -20.39 30.52 10.69
CA THR A 195 -21.02 31.59 11.47
C THR A 195 -20.01 32.37 12.32
N ILE A 196 -19.00 31.71 12.87
CA ILE A 196 -17.89 32.36 13.61
C ILE A 196 -16.82 32.97 12.69
N GLY A 197 -17.00 32.92 11.36
CA GLY A 197 -16.16 33.61 10.40
C GLY A 197 -14.87 32.88 9.99
N PHE A 198 -14.80 31.56 10.12
CA PHE A 198 -13.65 30.79 9.61
C PHE A 198 -13.57 30.91 8.08
N SER A 199 -12.36 31.07 7.56
CA SER A 199 -12.12 31.06 6.12
C SER A 199 -12.42 29.68 5.51
N ARG A 200 -12.80 29.67 4.22
CA ARG A 200 -13.13 28.43 3.49
C ARG A 200 -12.01 27.39 3.54
N LEU A 201 -10.77 27.81 3.35
CA LEU A 201 -9.61 26.92 3.41
C LEU A 201 -9.39 26.36 4.84
N ARG A 202 -9.58 27.20 5.87
CA ARG A 202 -9.48 26.75 7.25
C ARG A 202 -10.52 25.68 7.57
N ILE A 203 -11.78 25.88 7.16
CA ILE A 203 -12.83 24.87 7.34
C ILE A 203 -12.45 23.58 6.62
N LEU A 204 -11.96 23.67 5.38
CA LEU A 204 -11.64 22.50 4.56
C LEU A 204 -10.52 21.64 5.19
N PHE A 205 -9.42 22.27 5.62
CA PHE A 205 -8.25 21.56 6.13
C PHE A 205 -8.29 21.27 7.64
N SER A 206 -8.93 22.12 8.44
CA SER A 206 -8.96 21.95 9.90
C SER A 206 -10.20 21.25 10.42
N GLU A 207 -11.33 21.33 9.71
CA GLU A 207 -12.60 20.77 10.16
C GLU A 207 -13.02 19.55 9.33
N ILE A 208 -12.99 19.65 7.99
CA ILE A 208 -13.47 18.58 7.11
C ILE A 208 -12.43 17.47 6.94
N LEU A 209 -11.20 17.79 6.53
CA LEU A 209 -10.16 16.80 6.25
C LEU A 209 -9.87 15.85 7.43
N PRO A 210 -9.80 16.29 8.70
CA PRO A 210 -9.60 15.38 9.82
C PRO A 210 -10.76 14.39 10.02
N ASN A 211 -11.98 14.75 9.62
CA ASN A 211 -13.15 13.88 9.69
C ASN A 211 -13.23 12.90 8.51
N VAL A 212 -12.64 13.23 7.36
CA VAL A 212 -12.47 12.35 6.19
C VAL A 212 -11.27 11.40 6.37
N ALA A 213 -10.28 11.77 7.20
CA ALA A 213 -9.03 11.03 7.36
C ALA A 213 -9.18 9.54 7.70
N PRO A 214 -10.13 9.08 8.54
CA PRO A 214 -10.29 7.64 8.81
C PRO A 214 -10.61 6.82 7.55
N VAL A 215 -11.48 7.35 6.69
CA VAL A 215 -11.83 6.70 5.41
C VAL A 215 -10.64 6.73 4.45
N LEU A 216 -9.93 7.87 4.40
CA LEU A 216 -8.75 8.04 3.58
C LEU A 216 -7.63 7.07 3.96
N ILE A 217 -7.34 6.90 5.25
CA ILE A 217 -6.31 5.97 5.75
C ILE A 217 -6.64 4.53 5.34
N ALA A 218 -7.90 4.12 5.49
CA ALA A 218 -8.34 2.79 5.07
C ALA A 218 -8.19 2.59 3.54
N LEU A 219 -8.54 3.62 2.76
CA LEU A 219 -8.40 3.57 1.30
C LEU A 219 -6.94 3.53 0.86
N VAL A 220 -6.03 4.26 1.51
CA VAL A 220 -4.59 4.20 1.26
C VAL A 220 -4.04 2.79 1.49
N SER A 221 -4.43 2.15 2.59
CA SER A 221 -3.98 0.77 2.88
C SER A 221 -4.46 -0.22 1.82
N LEU A 222 -5.71 -0.11 1.37
CA LEU A 222 -6.25 -0.92 0.27
C LEU A 222 -5.47 -0.68 -1.02
N GLU A 223 -5.19 0.57 -1.33
CA GLU A 223 -4.49 0.97 -2.56
C GLU A 223 -3.05 0.49 -2.59
N MET A 224 -2.36 0.46 -1.43
CA MET A 224 -1.03 -0.14 -1.32
C MET A 224 -1.04 -1.61 -1.77
N GLY A 225 -2.05 -2.40 -1.36
CA GLY A 225 -2.22 -3.78 -1.82
C GLY A 225 -2.46 -3.89 -3.32
N ILE A 226 -3.29 -2.99 -3.88
CA ILE A 226 -3.56 -2.94 -5.32
C ILE A 226 -2.29 -2.56 -6.10
N ALA A 227 -1.52 -1.58 -5.63
CA ALA A 227 -0.29 -1.14 -6.27
C ALA A 227 0.75 -2.27 -6.36
N VAL A 228 0.88 -3.11 -5.32
CA VAL A 228 1.75 -4.31 -5.36
C VAL A 228 1.27 -5.29 -6.43
N ILE A 229 -0.04 -5.51 -6.56
CA ILE A 229 -0.60 -6.40 -7.60
C ILE A 229 -0.32 -5.83 -9.00
N VAL A 230 -0.55 -4.54 -9.22
CA VAL A 230 -0.32 -3.89 -10.53
C VAL A 230 1.16 -3.94 -10.90
N GLU A 231 2.06 -3.66 -9.95
CA GLU A 231 3.50 -3.82 -10.15
C GLU A 231 3.84 -5.27 -10.56
N ALA A 232 3.33 -6.26 -9.82
CA ALA A 232 3.60 -7.66 -10.11
C ALA A 232 3.06 -8.08 -11.51
N ILE A 233 1.90 -7.58 -11.95
CA ILE A 233 1.38 -7.81 -13.30
C ILE A 233 2.30 -7.18 -14.36
N LEU A 234 2.74 -5.94 -14.16
CA LEU A 234 3.63 -5.25 -15.10
C LEU A 234 4.99 -5.94 -15.18
N SER A 235 5.54 -6.38 -14.04
CA SER A 235 6.77 -7.19 -13.97
C SER A 235 6.60 -8.55 -14.65
N PHE A 236 5.48 -9.22 -14.44
CA PHE A 236 5.16 -10.50 -15.08
C PHE A 236 5.13 -10.41 -16.62
N VAL A 237 4.67 -9.27 -17.14
CA VAL A 237 4.64 -9.00 -18.60
C VAL A 237 6.00 -8.46 -19.11
N GLY A 238 6.97 -8.23 -18.22
CA GLY A 238 8.30 -7.73 -18.59
C GLY A 238 8.37 -6.22 -18.83
N LEU A 239 7.40 -5.46 -18.33
CA LEU A 239 7.30 -4.01 -18.55
C LEU A 239 7.69 -3.16 -17.33
N SER A 240 7.92 -3.77 -16.14
CA SER A 240 8.17 -3.00 -14.91
C SER A 240 9.61 -2.47 -14.84
N VAL A 241 10.53 -3.28 -14.38
CA VAL A 241 11.94 -2.91 -14.19
C VAL A 241 12.85 -3.70 -15.13
N SER A 242 14.13 -3.32 -15.21
CA SER A 242 15.11 -4.10 -15.96
C SER A 242 15.19 -5.54 -15.43
N SER A 243 15.56 -6.49 -16.31
CA SER A 243 15.75 -7.91 -15.99
C SER A 243 16.74 -8.17 -14.82
N ASP A 244 17.61 -7.20 -14.57
CA ASP A 244 18.64 -7.29 -13.52
C ASP A 244 18.10 -6.88 -12.13
N THR A 245 16.86 -6.44 -12.01
CA THR A 245 16.26 -6.08 -10.73
C THR A 245 15.24 -7.15 -10.34
N PRO A 246 15.48 -7.91 -9.25
CA PRO A 246 14.55 -8.93 -8.82
C PRO A 246 13.22 -8.31 -8.39
N THR A 247 12.11 -8.83 -8.92
CA THR A 247 10.73 -8.49 -8.55
C THR A 247 9.94 -9.76 -8.38
N TRP A 248 8.92 -9.73 -7.52
CA TRP A 248 8.08 -10.91 -7.33
C TRP A 248 7.32 -11.28 -8.62
N GLY A 249 6.85 -10.29 -9.39
CA GLY A 249 6.18 -10.53 -10.67
C GLY A 249 7.08 -11.14 -11.72
N GLY A 250 8.34 -10.68 -11.82
CA GLY A 250 9.35 -11.28 -12.69
C GLY A 250 9.68 -12.72 -12.32
N MET A 251 9.87 -12.99 -11.02
CA MET A 251 10.10 -14.36 -10.51
C MET A 251 8.91 -15.29 -10.80
N ILE A 252 7.67 -14.80 -10.70
CA ILE A 252 6.48 -15.58 -11.09
C ILE A 252 6.49 -15.89 -12.59
N ALA A 253 6.91 -14.94 -13.44
CA ALA A 253 7.01 -15.15 -14.87
C ALA A 253 8.06 -16.21 -15.25
N GLU A 254 9.25 -16.13 -14.62
CA GLU A 254 10.33 -17.11 -14.77
C GLU A 254 9.89 -18.50 -14.27
N GLY A 255 9.38 -18.57 -13.02
CA GLY A 255 8.94 -19.83 -12.40
C GLY A 255 7.80 -20.51 -13.16
N ARG A 256 6.96 -19.77 -13.90
CA ARG A 256 5.94 -20.35 -14.78
C ARG A 256 6.56 -21.17 -15.93
N GLN A 257 7.73 -20.77 -16.42
CA GLN A 257 8.39 -21.47 -17.53
C GLN A 257 9.00 -22.79 -17.10
N ILE A 258 9.43 -22.88 -15.83
CA ILE A 258 10.10 -24.06 -15.24
C ILE A 258 9.23 -24.76 -14.18
N ILE A 259 7.91 -24.63 -14.25
CA ILE A 259 7.00 -25.11 -13.21
C ILE A 259 7.12 -26.59 -12.87
N HIS A 260 7.51 -27.42 -13.81
CA HIS A 260 7.66 -28.87 -13.64
C HIS A 260 8.96 -29.23 -12.91
N ASP A 261 10.01 -28.41 -13.07
CA ASP A 261 11.35 -28.66 -12.53
C ASP A 261 11.67 -27.79 -11.32
N GLY A 262 11.03 -26.58 -11.20
CA GLY A 262 11.31 -25.56 -10.20
C GLY A 262 10.06 -24.83 -9.71
N TRP A 263 9.03 -25.55 -9.29
CA TRP A 263 7.75 -24.96 -8.84
C TRP A 263 7.89 -23.93 -7.70
N TRP A 264 8.95 -24.04 -6.86
CA TRP A 264 9.22 -23.12 -5.74
C TRP A 264 9.54 -21.70 -6.21
N VAL A 265 10.14 -21.56 -7.41
CA VAL A 265 10.45 -20.24 -8.00
C VAL A 265 9.18 -19.44 -8.29
N LEU A 266 8.08 -20.13 -8.62
CA LEU A 266 6.76 -19.52 -8.82
C LEU A 266 5.99 -19.37 -7.50
N VAL A 267 5.95 -20.39 -6.66
CA VAL A 267 5.08 -20.45 -5.49
C VAL A 267 5.56 -19.52 -4.40
N ALA A 268 6.86 -19.40 -4.16
CA ALA A 268 7.41 -18.54 -3.10
C ALA A 268 7.01 -17.05 -3.29
N PRO A 269 7.26 -16.40 -4.43
CA PRO A 269 6.84 -15.00 -4.63
C PRO A 269 5.32 -14.83 -4.69
N LEU A 270 4.57 -15.83 -5.17
CA LEU A 270 3.12 -15.79 -5.18
C LEU A 270 2.54 -15.77 -3.77
N LEU A 271 3.09 -16.57 -2.86
CA LEU A 271 2.70 -16.57 -1.44
C LEU A 271 3.08 -15.26 -0.74
N ALA A 272 4.26 -14.69 -1.04
CA ALA A 272 4.68 -13.41 -0.50
C ALA A 272 3.75 -12.27 -0.96
N LEU A 273 3.41 -12.25 -2.25
CA LEU A 273 2.46 -11.30 -2.83
C LEU A 273 1.08 -11.41 -2.16
N PHE A 274 0.55 -12.63 -2.05
CA PHE A 274 -0.73 -12.89 -1.40
C PHE A 274 -0.75 -12.42 0.05
N ALA A 275 0.28 -12.80 0.83
CA ALA A 275 0.39 -12.41 2.23
C ALA A 275 0.51 -10.89 2.41
N THR A 276 1.25 -10.22 1.51
CA THR A 276 1.42 -8.76 1.52
C THR A 276 0.11 -8.03 1.26
N VAL A 277 -0.63 -8.44 0.24
CA VAL A 277 -1.95 -7.86 -0.08
C VAL A 277 -2.93 -8.10 1.06
N LEU A 278 -2.95 -9.29 1.63
CA LEU A 278 -3.79 -9.62 2.79
C LEU A 278 -3.42 -8.75 4.01
N ALA A 279 -2.13 -8.54 4.26
CA ALA A 279 -1.65 -7.71 5.35
C ALA A 279 -2.05 -6.23 5.19
N PHE A 280 -1.93 -5.65 3.99
CA PHE A 280 -2.39 -4.30 3.71
C PHE A 280 -3.91 -4.17 3.91
N ASN A 281 -4.69 -5.13 3.43
CA ASN A 281 -6.14 -5.14 3.63
C ASN A 281 -6.53 -5.24 5.11
N GLN A 282 -5.89 -6.14 5.86
CA GLN A 282 -6.13 -6.27 7.31
C GLN A 282 -5.74 -5.00 8.06
N LEU A 283 -4.60 -4.39 7.71
CA LEU A 283 -4.15 -3.13 8.29
C LEU A 283 -5.18 -2.02 8.04
N GLY A 284 -5.67 -1.87 6.80
CA GLY A 284 -6.70 -0.90 6.44
C GLY A 284 -7.99 -1.08 7.21
N ASP A 285 -8.50 -2.28 7.27
CA ASP A 285 -9.70 -2.63 8.04
C ASP A 285 -9.55 -2.34 9.53
N GLY A 286 -8.41 -2.72 10.10
CA GLY A 286 -8.10 -2.49 11.51
C GLY A 286 -7.97 -1.00 11.85
N LEU A 287 -7.28 -0.24 11.00
CA LEU A 287 -7.15 1.22 11.14
C LEU A 287 -8.51 1.92 11.07
N ARG A 288 -9.37 1.53 10.12
CA ARG A 288 -10.72 2.06 9.99
C ARG A 288 -11.52 1.83 11.28
N ARG A 289 -11.55 0.59 11.81
CA ARG A 289 -12.26 0.26 13.06
C ARG A 289 -11.72 1.03 14.26
N ALA A 290 -10.40 1.12 14.38
CA ALA A 290 -9.78 1.79 15.51
C ALA A 290 -9.94 3.32 15.49
N LEU A 291 -10.10 3.93 14.31
CA LEU A 291 -10.23 5.37 14.14
C LEU A 291 -11.68 5.86 14.04
N ASP A 292 -12.63 4.99 13.69
CA ASP A 292 -14.05 5.34 13.57
C ASP A 292 -14.70 5.44 14.96
N PRO A 293 -15.19 6.63 15.35
CA PRO A 293 -15.81 6.85 16.67
C PRO A 293 -17.18 6.18 16.79
N VAL A 294 -17.87 5.88 15.68
CA VAL A 294 -19.22 5.29 15.66
C VAL A 294 -19.17 3.79 15.95
N MET A 295 -18.13 3.10 15.51
CA MET A 295 -17.96 1.65 15.71
C MET A 295 -17.50 1.26 17.13
N ARG A 296 -17.29 2.23 18.02
CA ARG A 296 -16.85 2.01 19.42
C ARG A 296 -17.99 1.88 20.43
N ARG A 297 -19.26 1.81 19.99
CA ARG A 297 -20.41 1.62 20.87
C ARG A 297 -20.84 0.16 20.95
#